data_75ce139bb1306f2a4927c5549266b5ef
#
_entry.id   75ce139bb1306f2a4927c5549266b5ef
#
_cell.length_a   1.000
_cell.length_b   1.000
_cell.length_c   1.000
_cell.angle_alpha   90.00
_cell.angle_beta   90.00
_cell.angle_gamma   90.00
#
_symmetry.space_group_name_H-M   'P 1'
#
loop_
_entity.id
_entity.type
_entity.pdbx_description
1 polymer ?
#
loop_
_entity_poly.entity_id
_entity_poly.type
_entity_poly.pdbx_seq_one_letter_code
_entity_poly.pdbx_strand_id
1 'polypeptide(L)'
;MKCYCYETETEFIYCVEGAEGKIYENLQADRYWTKTDDDKFIKIYSMNTGWNDAWYTVPGYKEAVMANFARLGQSWLEGVFDWEKVLLLLAQTFTKNGIEWYIFGSVSEAVLGVDINPHDIDIVVHTRDFYIVKDLFRECTVEPLGDNKGSWLIRFFGKLCIEGASIDIAADDKLNLENRQRPYEKASWNGYDVSIEPLQARYEVEIQRGRKDRIKAIEAYMNKS
;
A
#
# COMPACT_ATOMS: atom_id res chain seq x y z
N MET A 1 -15.37 15.68 1.67
CA MET A 1 -14.02 15.51 1.08
C MET A 1 -14.15 15.10 -0.38
N LYS A 2 -13.24 15.57 -1.24
CA LYS A 2 -13.18 15.21 -2.66
C LYS A 2 -11.74 14.84 -3.02
N CYS A 3 -11.55 13.70 -3.66
CA CYS A 3 -10.26 13.27 -4.20
C CYS A 3 -10.34 13.27 -5.72
N TYR A 4 -9.38 13.92 -6.37
CA TYR A 4 -9.30 14.01 -7.82
C TYR A 4 -7.87 14.24 -8.27
N CYS A 5 -7.59 14.00 -9.54
CA CYS A 5 -6.32 14.34 -10.16
C CYS A 5 -6.52 15.35 -11.28
N TYR A 6 -5.47 16.10 -11.53
CA TYR A 6 -5.36 16.97 -12.71
C TYR A 6 -3.91 17.01 -13.21
N GLU A 7 -3.70 17.52 -14.38
CA GLU A 7 -2.37 17.61 -14.99
C GLU A 7 -2.04 19.02 -15.44
N THR A 8 -0.75 19.31 -15.44
CA THR A 8 -0.13 20.45 -16.13
C THR A 8 0.71 19.91 -17.30
N GLU A 9 1.46 20.77 -17.97
CA GLU A 9 2.37 20.34 -19.04
C GLU A 9 3.46 19.38 -18.57
N THR A 10 3.82 19.42 -17.28
CA THR A 10 5.00 18.68 -16.76
C THR A 10 4.68 17.83 -15.52
N GLU A 11 3.48 17.93 -14.95
CA GLU A 11 3.14 17.32 -13.68
C GLU A 11 1.76 16.68 -13.69
N PHE A 12 1.66 15.52 -13.02
CA PHE A 12 0.41 14.89 -12.65
C PHE A 12 0.19 15.09 -11.15
N ILE A 13 -0.96 15.65 -10.78
CA ILE A 13 -1.22 16.15 -9.43
C ILE A 13 -2.43 15.45 -8.84
N TYR A 14 -2.21 14.79 -7.71
CA TYR A 14 -3.27 14.26 -6.83
C TYR A 14 -3.73 15.39 -5.91
N CYS A 15 -5.02 15.54 -5.72
CA CYS A 15 -5.61 16.57 -4.89
C CYS A 15 -6.66 16.00 -3.94
N VAL A 16 -6.58 16.36 -2.67
CA VAL A 16 -7.60 16.11 -1.66
C VAL A 16 -8.10 17.44 -1.14
N GLU A 17 -9.39 17.69 -1.32
CA GLU A 17 -10.09 18.91 -0.92
C GLU A 17 -11.13 18.60 0.16
N GLY A 18 -11.20 19.44 1.21
CA GLY A 18 -12.16 19.27 2.30
C GLY A 18 -11.88 18.05 3.17
N ALA A 19 -10.59 17.73 3.41
CA ALA A 19 -10.21 16.71 4.38
C ALA A 19 -10.46 17.21 5.80
N GLU A 20 -11.02 16.35 6.67
CA GLU A 20 -11.32 16.66 8.06
C GLU A 20 -10.89 15.52 8.99
N GLY A 21 -10.78 15.82 10.29
CA GLY A 21 -10.52 14.83 11.34
C GLY A 21 -9.26 14.00 11.09
N LYS A 22 -9.36 12.69 11.22
CA LYS A 22 -8.24 11.76 11.10
C LYS A 22 -7.59 11.77 9.71
N ILE A 23 -8.38 11.99 8.66
CA ILE A 23 -7.86 12.06 7.28
C ILE A 23 -6.96 13.29 7.14
N TYR A 24 -7.41 14.44 7.63
CA TYR A 24 -6.61 15.66 7.65
C TYR A 24 -5.29 15.47 8.40
N GLU A 25 -5.34 14.90 9.61
CA GLU A 25 -4.15 14.63 10.42
C GLU A 25 -3.15 13.71 9.69
N ASN A 26 -3.65 12.66 9.05
CA ASN A 26 -2.81 11.72 8.28
C ASN A 26 -2.15 12.40 7.08
N LEU A 27 -2.90 13.17 6.30
CA LEU A 27 -2.36 13.90 5.15
C LEU A 27 -1.32 14.95 5.60
N GLN A 28 -1.56 15.64 6.71
CA GLN A 28 -0.63 16.62 7.26
C GLN A 28 0.67 15.97 7.79
N ALA A 29 0.57 14.76 8.33
CA ALA A 29 1.73 14.03 8.85
C ALA A 29 2.55 13.35 7.74
N ASP A 30 1.96 13.11 6.58
CA ASP A 30 2.62 12.48 5.45
C ASP A 30 3.43 13.52 4.65
N ARG A 31 4.75 13.39 4.68
CA ARG A 31 5.71 14.28 4.00
C ARG A 31 5.55 14.38 2.48
N TYR A 32 4.79 13.50 1.86
CA TYR A 32 4.55 13.50 0.41
C TYR A 32 3.36 14.37 0.01
N TRP A 33 2.55 14.79 0.98
CA TRP A 33 1.46 15.70 0.77
C TRP A 33 1.83 17.11 1.19
N THR A 34 1.54 18.07 0.35
CA THR A 34 1.75 19.50 0.63
C THR A 34 0.41 20.18 0.78
N LYS A 35 0.21 20.85 1.91
CA LYS A 35 -0.98 21.67 2.12
C LYS A 35 -0.82 22.98 1.36
N THR A 36 -1.84 23.34 0.58
CA THR A 36 -1.90 24.62 -0.18
C THR A 36 -2.59 25.73 0.60
N ASP A 37 -2.46 26.98 0.15
CA ASP A 37 -3.09 28.14 0.81
C ASP A 37 -4.63 28.11 0.76
N ASP A 38 -5.22 27.42 -0.23
CA ASP A 38 -6.66 27.20 -0.38
C ASP A 38 -7.17 25.91 0.34
N ASP A 39 -6.41 25.46 1.34
CA ASP A 39 -6.76 24.37 2.26
C ASP A 39 -6.94 23.00 1.59
N LYS A 40 -6.21 22.75 0.51
CA LYS A 40 -6.12 21.46 -0.16
C LYS A 40 -4.81 20.78 0.17
N PHE A 41 -4.80 19.46 0.05
CA PHE A 41 -3.58 18.67 0.04
C PHE A 41 -3.26 18.21 -1.37
N ILE A 42 -2.02 18.42 -1.80
CA ILE A 42 -1.55 17.98 -3.13
C ILE A 42 -0.34 17.07 -3.00
N LYS A 43 -0.26 16.10 -3.91
CA LYS A 43 0.91 15.24 -4.12
C LYS A 43 1.26 15.29 -5.60
N ILE A 44 2.50 15.68 -5.91
CA ILE A 44 2.96 15.98 -7.25
C ILE A 44 3.86 14.87 -7.78
N TYR A 45 3.57 14.39 -8.97
CA TYR A 45 4.43 13.52 -9.77
C TYR A 45 4.91 14.28 -11.01
N SER A 46 6.21 14.50 -11.10
CA SER A 46 6.80 15.07 -12.33
C SER A 46 6.73 14.03 -13.45
N MET A 47 6.16 14.43 -14.59
CA MET A 47 6.10 13.59 -15.78
C MET A 47 7.43 13.48 -16.52
N ASN A 48 8.40 14.33 -16.17
CA ASN A 48 9.73 14.38 -16.81
C ASN A 48 10.81 13.63 -16.05
N THR A 49 10.54 13.14 -14.84
CA THR A 49 11.50 12.30 -14.12
C THR A 49 11.34 10.86 -14.57
N GLY A 50 12.43 10.18 -14.87
CA GLY A 50 12.46 8.80 -15.33
C GLY A 50 11.97 7.75 -14.31
N TRP A 51 11.19 8.15 -13.33
CA TRP A 51 10.45 7.34 -12.39
C TRP A 51 9.34 6.52 -13.03
N ASN A 52 8.81 7.10 -14.06
CA ASN A 52 7.59 6.61 -14.64
C ASN A 52 7.97 6.10 -16.01
N ASP A 53 8.00 4.86 -16.24
CA ASP A 53 8.09 4.23 -17.56
C ASP A 53 7.07 4.83 -18.57
N ALA A 54 6.95 6.16 -18.58
CA ALA A 54 5.99 6.94 -19.33
C ALA A 54 4.54 6.43 -19.20
N TRP A 55 4.14 5.97 -18.01
CA TRP A 55 2.82 5.38 -17.75
C TRP A 55 1.67 6.28 -18.22
N TYR A 56 1.82 7.59 -18.12
CA TYR A 56 0.85 8.58 -18.55
C TYR A 56 0.64 8.61 -20.07
N THR A 57 1.52 8.00 -20.85
CA THR A 57 1.36 7.87 -22.32
C THR A 57 0.62 6.59 -22.70
N VAL A 58 0.41 5.66 -21.78
CA VAL A 58 -0.34 4.42 -22.03
C VAL A 58 -1.82 4.74 -22.07
N PRO A 59 -2.52 4.47 -23.20
CA PRO A 59 -3.94 4.77 -23.33
C PRO A 59 -4.78 4.14 -22.20
N GLY A 60 -5.68 4.93 -21.60
CA GLY A 60 -6.57 4.49 -20.54
C GLY A 60 -5.94 4.39 -19.14
N TYR A 61 -4.62 4.39 -19.03
CA TYR A 61 -3.95 4.19 -17.74
C TYR A 61 -4.12 5.39 -16.82
N LYS A 62 -3.99 6.59 -17.35
CA LYS A 62 -4.19 7.82 -16.59
C LYS A 62 -5.63 7.94 -16.08
N GLU A 63 -6.59 7.65 -16.92
CA GLU A 63 -8.01 7.66 -16.58
C GLU A 63 -8.32 6.63 -15.46
N ALA A 64 -7.71 5.45 -15.52
CA ALA A 64 -7.83 4.45 -14.47
C ALA A 64 -7.25 4.96 -13.14
N VAL A 65 -6.07 5.57 -13.14
CA VAL A 65 -5.44 6.18 -11.96
C VAL A 65 -6.36 7.24 -11.33
N MET A 66 -6.91 8.14 -12.15
CA MET A 66 -7.82 9.20 -11.69
C MET A 66 -9.10 8.61 -11.05
N ALA A 67 -9.71 7.63 -11.70
CA ALA A 67 -10.92 6.96 -11.20
C ALA A 67 -10.65 6.18 -9.90
N ASN A 68 -9.53 5.48 -9.81
CA ASN A 68 -9.16 4.71 -8.63
C ASN A 68 -8.79 5.62 -7.44
N PHE A 69 -8.15 6.76 -7.68
CA PHE A 69 -7.88 7.71 -6.61
C PHE A 69 -9.18 8.33 -6.05
N ALA A 70 -10.14 8.66 -6.90
CA ALA A 70 -11.45 9.12 -6.45
C ALA A 70 -12.20 8.05 -5.63
N ARG A 71 -12.13 6.77 -6.05
CA ARG A 71 -12.71 5.63 -5.32
C ARG A 71 -12.03 5.43 -3.97
N LEU A 72 -10.71 5.51 -3.91
CA LEU A 72 -9.96 5.42 -2.66
C LEU A 72 -10.37 6.54 -1.68
N GLY A 73 -10.54 7.76 -2.17
CA GLY A 73 -11.04 8.88 -1.37
C GLY A 73 -12.44 8.64 -0.80
N GLN A 74 -13.32 7.98 -1.56
CA GLN A 74 -14.64 7.59 -1.05
C GLN A 74 -14.51 6.57 0.08
N SER A 75 -13.65 5.57 -0.06
CA SER A 75 -13.40 4.58 1.01
C SER A 75 -12.83 5.19 2.27
N TRP A 76 -11.98 6.22 2.17
CA TRP A 76 -11.50 6.94 3.35
C TRP A 76 -12.62 7.61 4.13
N LEU A 77 -13.66 8.11 3.45
CA LEU A 77 -14.85 8.68 4.11
C LEU A 77 -15.71 7.62 4.77
N GLU A 78 -15.88 6.48 4.13
CA GLU A 78 -16.69 5.37 4.65
C GLU A 78 -16.00 4.66 5.81
N GLY A 79 -14.66 4.72 5.88
CA GLY A 79 -13.85 4.18 6.97
C GLY A 79 -13.82 2.66 7.06
N VAL A 80 -14.37 1.96 6.07
CA VAL A 80 -14.48 0.50 6.09
C VAL A 80 -14.14 -0.06 4.71
N PHE A 81 -13.28 -1.07 4.69
CA PHE A 81 -13.09 -1.97 3.55
C PHE A 81 -12.93 -3.41 4.04
N ASP A 82 -13.31 -4.36 3.22
CA ASP A 82 -13.19 -5.78 3.51
C ASP A 82 -11.77 -6.26 3.14
N TRP A 83 -10.83 -6.13 4.08
CA TRP A 83 -9.45 -6.51 3.87
C TRP A 83 -9.29 -8.02 3.61
N GLU A 84 -10.13 -8.87 4.22
CA GLU A 84 -10.09 -10.32 4.03
C GLU A 84 -10.44 -10.70 2.60
N LYS A 85 -11.50 -10.11 2.07
CA LYS A 85 -11.93 -10.32 0.67
C LYS A 85 -10.85 -9.90 -0.30
N VAL A 86 -10.24 -8.73 -0.09
CA VAL A 86 -9.19 -8.21 -0.97
C VAL A 86 -7.91 -9.03 -0.86
N LEU A 87 -7.50 -9.41 0.35
CA LEU A 87 -6.34 -10.28 0.56
C LEU A 87 -6.55 -11.65 -0.08
N LEU A 88 -7.76 -12.21 -0.02
CA LEU A 88 -8.10 -13.48 -0.69
C LEU A 88 -7.94 -13.37 -2.22
N LEU A 89 -8.41 -12.28 -2.81
CA LEU A 89 -8.24 -12.00 -4.24
C LEU A 89 -6.75 -11.91 -4.61
N LEU A 90 -5.95 -11.22 -3.81
CA LEU A 90 -4.50 -11.13 -4.01
C LEU A 90 -3.83 -12.51 -3.90
N ALA A 91 -4.16 -13.30 -2.86
CA ALA A 91 -3.63 -14.64 -2.66
C ALA A 91 -3.94 -15.57 -3.83
N GLN A 92 -5.19 -15.54 -4.34
CA GLN A 92 -5.61 -16.30 -5.51
C GLN A 92 -4.83 -15.88 -6.76
N THR A 93 -4.73 -14.57 -6.98
CA THR A 93 -4.06 -14.04 -8.17
C THR A 93 -2.56 -14.34 -8.15
N PHE A 94 -1.90 -14.15 -7.03
CA PHE A 94 -0.46 -14.39 -6.89
C PHE A 94 -0.13 -15.86 -6.98
N THR A 95 -0.89 -16.73 -6.32
CA THR A 95 -0.72 -18.20 -6.42
C THR A 95 -0.89 -18.69 -7.86
N LYS A 96 -1.95 -18.24 -8.56
CA LYS A 96 -2.21 -18.60 -9.96
C LYS A 96 -1.06 -18.21 -10.90
N ASN A 97 -0.40 -17.10 -10.63
CA ASN A 97 0.68 -16.56 -11.47
C ASN A 97 2.08 -16.92 -10.96
N GLY A 98 2.21 -17.73 -9.90
CA GLY A 98 3.49 -18.14 -9.34
C GLY A 98 4.31 -16.96 -8.77
N ILE A 99 3.66 -15.90 -8.32
CA ILE A 99 4.28 -14.72 -7.76
C ILE A 99 4.68 -15.01 -6.32
N GLU A 100 5.93 -14.75 -5.99
CA GLU A 100 6.43 -14.79 -4.63
C GLU A 100 6.13 -13.47 -3.91
N TRP A 101 5.41 -13.56 -2.78
CA TRP A 101 4.92 -12.39 -2.09
C TRP A 101 4.89 -12.55 -0.57
N TYR A 102 4.82 -11.43 0.13
CA TYR A 102 4.87 -11.37 1.58
C TYR A 102 3.94 -10.26 2.09
N ILE A 103 3.30 -10.51 3.22
CA ILE A 103 2.40 -9.57 3.89
C ILE A 103 3.17 -8.83 4.98
N PHE A 104 3.03 -7.52 4.99
CA PHE A 104 3.59 -6.64 6.00
C PHE A 104 2.50 -5.88 6.75
N GLY A 105 2.93 -5.10 7.72
CA GLY A 105 2.09 -4.14 8.38
C GLY A 105 0.96 -4.78 9.20
N SER A 106 -0.15 -4.08 9.29
CA SER A 106 -1.28 -4.48 10.12
C SER A 106 -1.99 -5.75 9.65
N VAL A 107 -1.96 -6.00 8.35
CA VAL A 107 -2.59 -7.20 7.80
C VAL A 107 -1.84 -8.47 8.23
N SER A 108 -0.50 -8.42 8.39
CA SER A 108 0.25 -9.57 8.91
C SER A 108 -0.15 -9.92 10.34
N GLU A 109 -0.44 -8.92 11.17
CA GLU A 109 -0.95 -9.09 12.52
C GLU A 109 -2.38 -9.69 12.53
N ALA A 110 -3.27 -9.15 11.66
CA ALA A 110 -4.66 -9.61 11.54
C ALA A 110 -4.75 -11.07 11.03
N VAL A 111 -3.90 -11.45 10.06
CA VAL A 111 -3.79 -12.84 9.54
C VAL A 111 -3.44 -13.83 10.65
N LEU A 112 -2.64 -13.42 11.63
CA LEU A 112 -2.31 -14.23 12.81
C LEU A 112 -3.45 -14.31 13.82
N GLY A 113 -4.48 -13.45 13.72
CA GLY A 113 -5.62 -13.40 14.65
C GLY A 113 -5.47 -12.34 15.75
N VAL A 114 -4.55 -11.40 15.62
CA VAL A 114 -4.50 -10.21 16.49
C VAL A 114 -5.76 -9.37 16.22
N ASP A 115 -6.44 -8.95 17.28
CA ASP A 115 -7.69 -8.17 17.21
C ASP A 115 -7.41 -6.72 16.79
N ILE A 116 -7.24 -6.53 15.51
CA ILE A 116 -7.02 -5.22 14.88
C ILE A 116 -7.79 -5.13 13.57
N ASN A 117 -8.13 -3.90 13.18
CA ASN A 117 -8.72 -3.63 11.87
C ASN A 117 -7.67 -2.93 10.99
N PRO A 118 -7.13 -3.59 9.95
CA PRO A 118 -6.19 -2.98 9.01
C PRO A 118 -6.82 -1.79 8.28
N HIS A 119 -6.01 -0.76 7.98
CA HIS A 119 -6.43 0.41 7.19
C HIS A 119 -5.95 0.35 5.75
N ASP A 120 -4.98 -0.49 5.48
CA ASP A 120 -4.30 -0.72 4.21
C ASP A 120 -3.75 -2.14 4.16
N ILE A 121 -3.32 -2.56 2.99
CA ILE A 121 -2.69 -3.85 2.78
C ILE A 121 -1.28 -3.59 2.25
N ASP A 122 -0.27 -3.91 3.06
CA ASP A 122 1.14 -3.78 2.68
C ASP A 122 1.65 -5.11 2.13
N ILE A 123 2.05 -5.12 0.86
CA ILE A 123 2.58 -6.31 0.16
C ILE A 123 3.99 -6.03 -0.34
N VAL A 124 4.88 -6.98 -0.10
CA VAL A 124 6.17 -7.04 -0.77
C VAL A 124 6.18 -8.21 -1.73
N VAL A 125 6.58 -7.98 -2.95
CA VAL A 125 6.79 -9.02 -3.96
C VAL A 125 8.29 -9.17 -4.25
N HIS A 126 8.71 -10.31 -4.79
CA HIS A 126 10.06 -10.46 -5.30
C HIS A 126 10.32 -9.49 -6.45
N THR A 127 11.51 -8.91 -6.54
CA THR A 127 11.85 -7.90 -7.55
C THR A 127 11.60 -8.36 -8.98
N ARG A 128 11.83 -9.65 -9.28
CA ARG A 128 11.55 -10.26 -10.60
C ARG A 128 10.06 -10.24 -10.97
N ASP A 129 9.17 -10.25 -9.95
CA ASP A 129 7.72 -10.37 -10.16
C ASP A 129 7.01 -9.00 -10.19
N PHE A 130 7.72 -7.92 -9.83
CA PHE A 130 7.13 -6.59 -9.66
C PHE A 130 6.40 -6.08 -10.92
N TYR A 131 7.01 -6.24 -12.10
CA TYR A 131 6.40 -5.81 -13.35
C TYR A 131 5.26 -6.72 -13.80
N ILE A 132 5.26 -7.99 -13.40
CA ILE A 132 4.12 -8.89 -13.60
C ILE A 132 2.92 -8.39 -12.80
N VAL A 133 3.13 -8.01 -11.53
CA VAL A 133 2.10 -7.41 -10.66
C VAL A 133 1.58 -6.10 -11.25
N LYS A 134 2.46 -5.24 -11.76
CA LYS A 134 2.09 -4.00 -12.46
C LYS A 134 1.11 -4.27 -13.62
N ASP A 135 1.40 -5.26 -14.44
CA ASP A 135 0.56 -5.58 -15.59
C ASP A 135 -0.77 -6.23 -15.19
N LEU A 136 -0.76 -7.13 -14.19
CA LEU A 136 -1.96 -7.80 -13.69
C LEU A 136 -2.98 -6.82 -13.06
N PHE A 137 -2.48 -5.77 -12.40
CA PHE A 137 -3.32 -4.83 -11.65
C PHE A 137 -3.34 -3.41 -12.24
N ARG A 138 -3.01 -3.27 -13.52
CA ARG A 138 -2.96 -1.98 -14.21
C ARG A 138 -4.23 -1.16 -14.00
N GLU A 139 -5.39 -1.79 -14.17
CA GLU A 139 -6.70 -1.12 -14.03
C GLU A 139 -7.05 -0.73 -12.59
N CYS A 140 -6.29 -1.24 -11.60
CA CYS A 140 -6.49 -0.93 -10.20
C CYS A 140 -5.48 0.11 -9.67
N THR A 141 -4.59 0.62 -10.51
CA THR A 141 -3.52 1.51 -10.10
C THR A 141 -4.06 2.84 -9.57
N VAL A 142 -3.53 3.27 -8.43
CA VAL A 142 -3.67 4.62 -7.86
C VAL A 142 -2.38 5.40 -8.02
N GLU A 143 -1.26 4.83 -7.57
CA GLU A 143 0.07 5.37 -7.81
C GLU A 143 0.82 4.38 -8.69
N PRO A 144 1.38 4.83 -9.82
CA PRO A 144 2.02 3.93 -10.78
C PRO A 144 3.11 3.08 -10.15
N LEU A 145 3.07 1.76 -10.38
CA LEU A 145 4.13 0.87 -9.96
C LEU A 145 5.39 1.16 -10.79
N GLY A 146 6.43 1.65 -10.14
CA GLY A 146 7.63 2.11 -10.83
C GLY A 146 8.92 1.89 -10.04
N ASP A 147 10.05 1.98 -10.75
CA ASP A 147 11.41 1.96 -10.19
C ASP A 147 11.86 3.40 -9.90
N ASN A 148 12.04 3.75 -8.65
CA ASN A 148 12.52 5.07 -8.23
C ASN A 148 14.06 5.21 -8.33
N LYS A 149 14.73 4.20 -8.85
CA LYS A 149 16.19 4.17 -9.07
C LYS A 149 17.01 4.47 -7.81
N GLY A 150 16.46 4.11 -6.64
CA GLY A 150 17.12 4.28 -5.35
C GLY A 150 16.96 5.69 -4.75
N SER A 151 16.07 6.52 -5.28
CA SER A 151 15.79 7.84 -4.71
C SER A 151 14.98 7.77 -3.40
N TRP A 152 14.47 6.60 -3.06
CA TRP A 152 13.73 6.34 -1.84
C TRP A 152 14.22 5.05 -1.14
N LEU A 153 13.74 4.83 0.09
CA LEU A 153 14.12 3.69 0.94
C LEU A 153 13.84 2.32 0.29
N ILE A 154 12.73 2.21 -0.43
CA ILE A 154 12.34 1.02 -1.20
C ILE A 154 12.42 1.39 -2.69
N ARG A 155 13.14 0.59 -3.48
CA ARG A 155 13.41 0.90 -4.88
C ARG A 155 12.18 0.84 -5.78
N PHE A 156 11.39 -0.21 -5.66
CA PHE A 156 10.18 -0.41 -6.46
C PHE A 156 8.96 -0.21 -5.59
N PHE A 157 8.07 0.65 -6.00
CA PHE A 157 6.88 0.97 -5.23
C PHE A 157 5.73 1.42 -6.12
N GLY A 158 4.51 1.22 -5.65
CA GLY A 158 3.30 1.78 -6.20
C GLY A 158 2.10 1.44 -5.32
N LYS A 159 0.94 1.99 -5.68
CA LYS A 159 -0.29 1.84 -4.91
C LYS A 159 -1.45 1.42 -5.80
N LEU A 160 -2.24 0.48 -5.31
CA LEU A 160 -3.47 0.01 -5.94
C LEU A 160 -4.70 0.40 -5.11
N CYS A 161 -5.85 0.44 -5.76
CA CYS A 161 -7.15 0.45 -5.11
C CYS A 161 -7.99 -0.71 -5.64
N ILE A 162 -8.27 -1.69 -4.80
CA ILE A 162 -9.12 -2.84 -5.13
C ILE A 162 -10.30 -2.84 -4.17
N GLU A 163 -11.53 -2.70 -4.70
CA GLU A 163 -12.76 -2.64 -3.91
C GLU A 163 -12.71 -1.60 -2.76
N GLY A 164 -12.05 -0.48 -3.00
CA GLY A 164 -11.87 0.58 -2.01
C GLY A 164 -10.69 0.39 -1.05
N ALA A 165 -10.07 -0.78 -1.01
CA ALA A 165 -8.87 -1.00 -0.22
C ALA A 165 -7.64 -0.33 -0.85
N SER A 166 -6.83 0.32 -0.02
CA SER A 166 -5.49 0.77 -0.38
C SER A 166 -4.51 -0.38 -0.26
N ILE A 167 -3.80 -0.70 -1.36
CA ILE A 167 -2.77 -1.73 -1.35
C ILE A 167 -1.45 -1.09 -1.76
N ASP A 168 -0.46 -1.16 -0.87
CA ASP A 168 0.90 -0.76 -1.15
C ASP A 168 1.70 -1.96 -1.65
N ILE A 169 2.24 -1.84 -2.88
CA ILE A 169 3.09 -2.86 -3.49
C ILE A 169 4.52 -2.37 -3.50
N ALA A 170 5.39 -3.11 -2.83
CA ALA A 170 6.80 -2.81 -2.72
C ALA A 170 7.66 -3.97 -3.24
N ALA A 171 8.84 -3.65 -3.77
CA ALA A 171 9.90 -4.62 -4.05
C ALA A 171 11.27 -3.96 -3.94
N ASP A 172 12.24 -4.72 -3.47
CA ASP A 172 13.64 -4.30 -3.39
C ASP A 172 14.49 -5.56 -3.21
N ASP A 173 15.66 -5.63 -3.83
CA ASP A 173 16.55 -6.80 -3.74
C ASP A 173 16.91 -7.16 -2.29
N LYS A 174 17.00 -6.15 -1.41
CA LYS A 174 17.22 -6.36 0.04
C LYS A 174 16.03 -6.96 0.78
N LEU A 175 14.84 -6.93 0.17
CA LEU A 175 13.61 -7.52 0.72
C LEU A 175 13.33 -8.91 0.16
N ASN A 176 14.03 -9.33 -0.89
CA ASN A 176 13.93 -10.70 -1.40
C ASN A 176 14.35 -11.70 -0.32
N LEU A 177 13.70 -12.86 -0.29
CA LEU A 177 13.89 -13.85 0.78
C LEU A 177 15.36 -14.23 0.98
N GLU A 178 16.10 -14.41 -0.11
CA GLU A 178 17.51 -14.78 -0.11
C GLU A 178 18.45 -13.72 0.50
N ASN A 179 18.03 -12.45 0.51
CA ASN A 179 18.84 -11.33 1.00
C ASN A 179 18.36 -10.76 2.33
N ARG A 180 17.24 -11.27 2.85
CA ARG A 180 16.60 -10.67 4.00
C ARG A 180 17.29 -11.03 5.30
N GLN A 181 17.54 -10.03 6.16
CA GLN A 181 18.13 -10.21 7.48
C GLN A 181 17.19 -10.90 8.47
N ARG A 182 15.87 -10.69 8.33
CA ARG A 182 14.84 -11.30 9.18
C ARG A 182 13.99 -12.25 8.34
N PRO A 183 13.82 -13.52 8.72
CA PRO A 183 13.00 -14.46 7.97
C PRO A 183 11.53 -14.04 8.01
N TYR A 184 10.79 -14.41 6.98
CA TYR A 184 9.34 -14.43 7.03
C TYR A 184 8.87 -15.68 7.75
N GLU A 185 7.70 -15.61 8.39
CA GLU A 185 6.99 -16.76 8.91
C GLU A 185 5.96 -17.23 7.90
N LYS A 186 5.69 -18.53 7.90
CA LYS A 186 4.60 -19.12 7.12
C LYS A 186 3.36 -19.20 7.99
N ALA A 187 2.24 -18.75 7.46
CA ALA A 187 0.94 -18.90 8.06
C ALA A 187 -0.03 -19.52 7.06
N SER A 188 -0.97 -20.32 7.54
CA SER A 188 -2.08 -20.79 6.73
C SER A 188 -3.26 -19.85 6.96
N TRP A 189 -3.77 -19.25 5.89
CA TRP A 189 -4.89 -18.33 5.95
C TRP A 189 -5.86 -18.57 4.79
N ASN A 190 -7.12 -18.87 5.12
CA ASN A 190 -8.17 -19.19 4.16
C ASN A 190 -7.78 -20.25 3.10
N GLY A 191 -6.97 -21.26 3.51
CA GLY A 191 -6.52 -22.34 2.63
C GLY A 191 -5.31 -21.98 1.76
N TYR A 192 -4.70 -20.83 1.96
CA TYR A 192 -3.47 -20.38 1.29
C TYR A 192 -2.31 -20.33 2.28
N ASP A 193 -1.14 -20.79 1.83
CA ASP A 193 0.10 -20.56 2.54
C ASP A 193 0.58 -19.14 2.22
N VAL A 194 0.58 -18.27 3.22
CA VAL A 194 1.03 -16.88 3.11
C VAL A 194 2.33 -16.69 3.88
N SER A 195 3.19 -15.82 3.37
CA SER A 195 4.39 -15.39 4.09
C SER A 195 4.10 -14.05 4.76
N ILE A 196 4.41 -13.96 6.04
CA ILE A 196 4.07 -12.78 6.87
C ILE A 196 5.32 -12.28 7.60
N GLU A 197 5.30 -11.02 7.97
CA GLU A 197 6.29 -10.46 8.89
C GLU A 197 6.08 -11.10 10.28
N PRO A 198 7.17 -11.59 10.96
CA PRO A 198 7.07 -12.19 12.27
C PRO A 198 6.41 -11.25 13.29
N LEU A 199 5.50 -11.78 14.13
CA LEU A 199 4.78 -10.96 15.10
C LEU A 199 5.70 -10.22 16.07
N GLN A 200 6.80 -10.85 16.49
CA GLN A 200 7.79 -10.20 17.34
C GLN A 200 8.43 -8.98 16.64
N ALA A 201 8.72 -9.06 15.36
CA ALA A 201 9.27 -7.93 14.60
C ALA A 201 8.24 -6.79 14.48
N ARG A 202 6.96 -7.14 14.31
CA ARG A 202 5.86 -6.18 14.31
C ARG A 202 5.73 -5.47 15.66
N TYR A 203 5.77 -6.22 16.76
CA TYR A 203 5.72 -5.68 18.12
C TYR A 203 6.82 -4.63 18.37
N GLU A 204 8.07 -4.95 17.99
CA GLU A 204 9.20 -4.03 18.09
C GLU A 204 8.97 -2.73 17.29
N VAL A 205 8.44 -2.83 16.08
CA VAL A 205 8.11 -1.68 15.23
C VAL A 205 7.01 -0.81 15.86
N GLU A 206 5.95 -1.43 16.43
CA GLU A 206 4.86 -0.68 17.05
C GLU A 206 5.33 0.04 18.33
N ILE A 207 6.25 -0.56 19.11
CA ILE A 207 6.93 0.10 20.23
C ILE A 207 7.72 1.34 19.75
N GLN A 208 8.54 1.19 18.70
CA GLN A 208 9.33 2.31 18.17
C GLN A 208 8.45 3.45 17.66
N ARG A 209 7.27 3.13 17.09
CA ARG A 209 6.29 4.10 16.61
C ARG A 209 5.40 4.67 17.71
N GLY A 210 5.43 4.10 18.93
CA GLY A 210 4.61 4.53 20.08
C GLY A 210 3.11 4.29 19.90
N ARG A 211 2.70 3.31 19.08
CA ARG A 211 1.30 3.00 18.79
C ARG A 211 0.67 2.13 19.88
N LYS A 212 0.27 2.76 20.99
CA LYS A 212 -0.17 2.10 22.22
C LYS A 212 -1.30 1.08 22.03
N ASP A 213 -2.28 1.38 21.18
CA ASP A 213 -3.41 0.47 20.98
C ASP A 213 -2.99 -0.80 20.22
N ARG A 214 -2.08 -0.67 19.24
CA ARG A 214 -1.49 -1.82 18.55
C ARG A 214 -0.64 -2.67 19.47
N ILE A 215 0.21 -2.05 20.28
CA ILE A 215 1.03 -2.73 21.28
C ILE A 215 0.15 -3.57 22.21
N LYS A 216 -0.93 -3.00 22.76
CA LYS A 216 -1.88 -3.71 23.61
C LYS A 216 -2.56 -4.89 22.91
N ALA A 217 -2.97 -4.73 21.67
CA ALA A 217 -3.61 -5.80 20.90
C ALA A 217 -2.65 -6.98 20.68
N ILE A 218 -1.40 -6.70 20.33
CA ILE A 218 -0.36 -7.73 20.14
C ILE A 218 -0.06 -8.43 21.48
N GLU A 219 0.12 -7.68 22.57
CA GLU A 219 0.35 -8.25 23.91
C GLU A 219 -0.82 -9.14 24.36
N ALA A 220 -2.06 -8.69 24.13
CA ALA A 220 -3.25 -9.47 24.45
C ALA A 220 -3.31 -10.80 23.66
N TYR A 221 -2.87 -10.80 22.43
CA TYR A 221 -2.75 -12.01 21.60
C TYR A 221 -1.66 -12.94 22.13
N MET A 222 -0.44 -12.42 22.36
CA MET A 222 0.69 -13.21 22.87
C MET A 222 0.42 -13.87 24.23
N ASN A 223 -0.37 -13.23 25.08
CA ASN A 223 -0.75 -13.77 26.40
C ASN A 223 -1.84 -14.83 26.33
N LYS A 224 -2.51 -15.04 25.18
CA LYS A 224 -3.53 -16.09 24.99
C LYS A 224 -2.96 -17.35 24.32
N SER A 225 -1.81 -17.24 23.69
CA SER A 225 -1.10 -18.31 22.97
C SER A 225 -0.13 -19.02 23.90
#